data_8a0c0da6051d6ec0bcf96cdcfc3da82c
#
_entry.id   8a0c0da6051d6ec0bcf96cdcfc3da82c
#
_cell.length_a   1.000
_cell.length_b   1.000
_cell.length_c   1.000
_cell.angle_alpha   90.00
_cell.angle_beta   90.00
_cell.angle_gamma   90.00
#
_symmetry.space_group_name_H-M   'P 1'
#
loop_
_entity.id
_entity.type
_entity.pdbx_description
1 polymer ?
#
loop_
_entity_poly.entity_id
_entity_poly.type
_entity_poly.pdbx_seq_one_letter_code
_entity_poly.pdbx_strand_id
1 'polypeptide(L)'
;MERLGVAGRAQVISVRGLSPDFSTTLLNGREMVSTGDNRSVEFDQYPSELISGVTVYKTPDARLVGQGLTGTLDMQTVRPLNFDEPAGVVSIRGQHNSLGNAADASGYGERINASYITRSDDRRFGFSIGYSHSDTPIQENQVGLYEPWQPIGDGWRPGVPTGTYYSDGIKALRRTGNTERDGVMATLQFRPSNAWTSTLDLFYSEATQVSTANQFEVHIGDYNGGYGRLEVTNPSINGDGTFTGGVANNVYPLVRGMYNHREDEISAFGWNNAFNLGSVELVADVSYSKTERDEVLLENNTQLLPAPQLDSVALDFRSDGFSQLDPGRDYSDPGSLYRFEEHDVVLPLVGLGSGPVEPSLPEVAVGEAVELG
;
A
#
# COMPACT_ATOMS: atom_id res chain seq x y z
N MET A 1 10.60 9.75 9.16
CA MET A 1 10.09 8.42 8.74
C MET A 1 8.99 8.72 7.75
N GLU A 2 9.27 8.50 6.51
CA GLU A 2 8.30 8.71 5.44
C GLU A 2 7.37 7.49 5.42
N ARG A 3 6.08 7.75 5.50
CA ARG A 3 5.07 6.71 5.45
C ARG A 3 4.75 6.47 3.98
N LEU A 4 5.44 5.55 3.37
CA LEU A 4 5.10 5.05 2.06
C LEU A 4 4.20 3.83 2.26
N GLY A 5 2.95 3.95 1.92
CA GLY A 5 2.00 2.85 2.05
C GLY A 5 0.62 3.23 1.53
N VAL A 6 -0.12 2.24 1.10
CA VAL A 6 -1.52 2.38 0.70
C VAL A 6 -2.38 2.40 1.95
N ALA A 7 -3.44 3.22 1.95
CA ALA A 7 -4.43 3.29 3.02
C ALA A 7 -3.90 3.76 4.40
N GLY A 8 -2.91 4.65 4.41
CA GLY A 8 -2.45 5.30 5.65
C GLY A 8 -1.69 4.40 6.61
N ARG A 9 -1.39 3.14 6.25
CA ARG A 9 -0.57 2.22 7.04
C ARG A 9 0.89 2.32 6.63
N ALA A 10 1.79 2.32 7.62
CA ALA A 10 3.22 2.24 7.36
C ALA A 10 3.56 0.79 6.99
N GLN A 11 4.00 0.56 5.77
CA GLN A 11 4.39 -0.75 5.26
C GLN A 11 5.91 -0.89 5.17
N VAL A 12 6.60 0.16 4.79
CA VAL A 12 8.06 0.15 4.61
C VAL A 12 8.76 1.16 5.52
N ILE A 13 10.03 0.91 5.79
CA ILE A 13 10.85 1.74 6.67
C ILE A 13 11.92 2.47 5.85
N SER A 14 11.93 3.80 5.95
CA SER A 14 13.02 4.65 5.46
C SER A 14 14.10 4.81 6.54
N VAL A 15 15.33 4.55 6.19
CA VAL A 15 16.49 4.73 7.07
C VAL A 15 17.27 5.96 6.60
N ARG A 16 17.52 6.92 7.51
CA ARG A 16 18.25 8.17 7.25
C ARG A 16 17.60 9.07 6.18
N GLY A 17 16.29 8.97 5.99
CA GLY A 17 15.56 9.80 5.01
C GLY A 17 15.78 9.42 3.55
N LEU A 18 16.41 8.28 3.28
CA LEU A 18 16.59 7.76 1.93
C LEU A 18 15.50 6.74 1.60
N SER A 19 15.30 6.46 0.30
CA SER A 19 14.30 5.49 -0.15
C SER A 19 14.49 4.14 0.55
N PRO A 20 13.40 3.46 0.93
CA PRO A 20 13.44 2.12 1.52
C PRO A 20 14.27 1.10 0.72
N ASP A 21 14.35 1.26 -0.61
CA ASP A 21 15.14 0.39 -1.49
C ASP A 21 16.65 0.37 -1.21
N PHE A 22 17.14 1.39 -0.51
CA PHE A 22 18.53 1.45 -0.09
C PHE A 22 18.81 0.78 1.26
N SER A 23 17.79 0.29 1.94
CA SER A 23 17.89 -0.52 3.14
C SER A 23 17.69 -2.01 2.83
N THR A 24 18.20 -2.89 3.69
CA THR A 24 17.97 -4.33 3.60
C THR A 24 17.33 -4.81 4.89
N THR A 25 16.42 -5.77 4.77
CA THR A 25 15.79 -6.43 5.92
C THR A 25 16.20 -7.88 5.97
N LEU A 26 16.61 -8.31 7.16
CA LEU A 26 16.99 -9.69 7.46
C LEU A 26 16.00 -10.28 8.48
N LEU A 27 15.83 -11.58 8.44
CA LEU A 27 15.21 -12.37 9.50
C LEU A 27 16.21 -13.39 10.03
N ASN A 28 16.63 -13.23 11.28
CA ASN A 28 17.69 -14.04 11.90
C ASN A 28 19.01 -14.03 11.09
N GLY A 29 19.40 -12.86 10.57
CA GLY A 29 20.60 -12.66 9.77
C GLY A 29 20.51 -13.10 8.30
N ARG A 30 19.34 -13.55 7.81
CA ARG A 30 19.10 -14.01 6.45
C ARG A 30 18.27 -13.03 5.67
N GLU A 31 18.62 -12.79 4.40
CA GLU A 31 17.89 -11.90 3.53
C GLU A 31 16.46 -12.42 3.29
N MET A 32 15.48 -11.51 3.38
CA MET A 32 14.09 -11.80 3.10
C MET A 32 13.70 -11.23 1.75
N VAL A 33 12.95 -12.00 0.98
CA VAL A 33 12.40 -11.56 -0.30
C VAL A 33 11.18 -10.70 -0.04
N SER A 34 11.02 -9.62 -0.83
CA SER A 34 9.85 -8.73 -0.78
C SER A 34 8.75 -9.24 -1.71
N THR A 35 7.49 -9.03 -1.34
CA THR A 35 6.34 -9.20 -2.24
C THR A 35 6.08 -7.95 -3.11
N GLY A 36 6.74 -6.82 -2.81
CA GLY A 36 6.62 -5.59 -3.60
C GLY A 36 7.49 -5.60 -4.87
N ASP A 37 7.22 -4.68 -5.78
CA ASP A 37 7.97 -4.51 -7.04
C ASP A 37 9.41 -4.02 -6.85
N ASN A 38 9.82 -3.78 -5.62
CA ASN A 38 11.12 -3.25 -5.26
C ASN A 38 11.79 -4.08 -4.14
N ARG A 39 13.00 -3.70 -3.74
CA ARG A 39 13.77 -4.43 -2.72
C ARG A 39 13.33 -4.12 -1.28
N SER A 40 12.40 -3.19 -1.09
CA SER A 40 11.93 -2.83 0.25
C SER A 40 10.99 -3.89 0.80
N VAL A 41 11.28 -4.39 1.99
CA VAL A 41 10.44 -5.37 2.68
C VAL A 41 9.24 -4.67 3.31
N GLU A 42 8.05 -5.18 3.05
CA GLU A 42 6.80 -4.74 3.66
C GLU A 42 6.67 -5.37 5.06
N PHE A 43 6.90 -4.56 6.10
CA PHE A 43 6.95 -5.03 7.50
C PHE A 43 5.60 -5.44 8.07
N ASP A 44 4.51 -5.00 7.47
CA ASP A 44 3.17 -5.43 7.86
C ASP A 44 2.88 -6.90 7.50
N GLN A 45 3.72 -7.53 6.69
CA GLN A 45 3.65 -8.96 6.36
C GLN A 45 4.20 -9.86 7.48
N TYR A 46 4.94 -9.30 8.45
CA TYR A 46 5.52 -10.06 9.56
C TYR A 46 4.72 -9.88 10.84
N PRO A 47 4.23 -10.97 11.45
CA PRO A 47 3.54 -10.90 12.73
C PRO A 47 4.49 -10.36 13.81
N SER A 48 4.25 -9.13 14.26
CA SER A 48 5.09 -8.46 15.26
C SER A 48 5.20 -9.24 16.58
N GLU A 49 4.18 -10.02 16.87
CA GLU A 49 4.05 -10.84 18.09
C GLU A 49 5.02 -12.02 18.11
N LEU A 50 5.54 -12.42 16.95
CA LEU A 50 6.48 -13.53 16.81
C LEU A 50 7.93 -13.04 16.69
N ILE A 51 8.14 -11.74 16.66
CA ILE A 51 9.44 -11.10 16.60
C ILE A 51 9.88 -10.75 18.02
N SER A 52 11.02 -11.26 18.47
CA SER A 52 11.58 -11.00 19.79
C SER A 52 12.37 -9.70 19.87
N GLY A 53 12.86 -9.20 18.75
CA GLY A 53 13.63 -7.97 18.68
C GLY A 53 14.00 -7.58 17.26
N VAL A 54 14.44 -6.33 17.11
CA VAL A 54 14.95 -5.80 15.84
C VAL A 54 16.27 -5.09 16.12
N THR A 55 17.31 -5.49 15.41
CA THR A 55 18.62 -4.80 15.44
C THR A 55 18.77 -3.96 14.19
N VAL A 56 19.11 -2.67 14.37
CA VAL A 56 19.37 -1.75 13.26
C VAL A 56 20.87 -1.51 13.14
N TYR A 57 21.48 -2.04 12.10
CA TYR A 57 22.87 -1.79 11.75
C TYR A 57 22.96 -0.53 10.91
N LYS A 58 23.55 0.52 11.45
CA LYS A 58 23.72 1.82 10.79
C LYS A 58 25.01 1.92 9.99
N THR A 59 25.90 0.99 10.16
CA THR A 59 27.20 0.90 9.47
C THR A 59 27.38 -0.51 8.94
N PRO A 60 28.12 -0.69 7.84
CA PRO A 60 28.45 -2.02 7.34
C PRO A 60 29.11 -2.89 8.41
N ASP A 61 28.73 -4.15 8.47
CA ASP A 61 29.34 -5.17 9.33
C ASP A 61 29.65 -6.42 8.46
N ALA A 62 30.89 -6.85 8.48
CA ALA A 62 31.35 -7.97 7.64
C ALA A 62 30.64 -9.32 7.94
N ARG A 63 29.91 -9.40 9.05
CA ARG A 63 29.12 -10.59 9.43
C ARG A 63 27.75 -10.63 8.78
N LEU A 64 27.30 -9.51 8.20
CA LEU A 64 25.98 -9.43 7.57
C LEU A 64 26.04 -9.77 6.10
N VAL A 65 25.06 -10.54 5.63
CA VAL A 65 24.83 -10.83 4.23
C VAL A 65 23.83 -9.82 3.69
N GLY A 66 24.00 -9.35 2.45
CA GLY A 66 23.03 -8.48 1.80
C GLY A 66 22.83 -7.11 2.45
N GLN A 67 23.90 -6.40 2.77
CA GLN A 67 23.83 -5.11 3.46
C GLN A 67 23.22 -4.00 2.61
N GLY A 68 22.31 -3.22 3.23
CA GLY A 68 21.78 -2.00 2.65
C GLY A 68 22.75 -0.82 2.75
N LEU A 69 22.72 0.09 1.77
CA LEU A 69 23.54 1.30 1.74
C LEU A 69 23.22 2.24 2.90
N THR A 70 21.95 2.33 3.30
CA THR A 70 21.50 3.23 4.36
C THR A 70 21.45 2.59 5.72
N GLY A 71 21.39 1.27 5.76
CA GLY A 71 21.35 0.45 6.95
C GLY A 71 20.71 -0.91 6.69
N THR A 72 20.88 -1.78 7.67
CA THR A 72 20.30 -3.14 7.64
C THR A 72 19.47 -3.32 8.90
N LEU A 73 18.24 -3.81 8.73
CA LEU A 73 17.35 -4.18 9.82
C LEU A 73 17.36 -5.71 9.95
N ASP A 74 17.72 -6.23 11.12
CA ASP A 74 17.67 -7.67 11.40
C ASP A 74 16.58 -7.95 12.43
N MET A 75 15.49 -8.55 11.98
CA MET A 75 14.41 -9.04 12.82
C MET A 75 14.82 -10.38 13.42
N GLN A 76 14.58 -10.57 14.69
CA GLN A 76 14.99 -11.75 15.43
C GLN A 76 13.80 -12.48 16.01
N THR A 77 13.71 -13.77 15.75
CA THR A 77 12.73 -14.66 16.39
C THR A 77 13.23 -15.12 17.74
N VAL A 78 12.32 -15.67 18.52
CA VAL A 78 12.64 -16.24 19.83
C VAL A 78 13.62 -17.41 19.70
N ARG A 79 14.57 -17.50 20.63
CA ARG A 79 15.53 -18.61 20.75
C ARG A 79 15.16 -19.47 21.97
N PRO A 80 14.50 -20.62 21.78
CA PRO A 80 13.89 -21.38 22.88
C PRO A 80 14.90 -21.90 23.92
N LEU A 81 16.15 -22.22 23.56
CA LEU A 81 17.17 -22.66 24.53
C LEU A 81 17.61 -21.56 25.48
N ASN A 82 17.28 -20.28 25.20
CA ASN A 82 17.62 -19.13 26.06
C ASN A 82 16.55 -18.88 27.12
N PHE A 83 15.42 -19.55 27.06
CA PHE A 83 14.36 -19.44 28.09
C PHE A 83 14.64 -20.36 29.28
N ASP A 84 14.30 -19.92 30.46
CA ASP A 84 14.50 -20.70 31.67
C ASP A 84 13.34 -21.68 31.91
N GLU A 85 12.12 -21.29 31.55
CA GLU A 85 10.90 -22.08 31.76
C GLU A 85 10.03 -22.08 30.50
N PRO A 86 9.20 -23.12 30.30
CA PRO A 86 8.19 -23.11 29.26
C PRO A 86 7.26 -21.90 29.43
N ALA A 87 6.94 -21.24 28.32
CA ALA A 87 6.03 -20.11 28.29
C ALA A 87 5.02 -20.23 27.16
N GLY A 88 3.77 -19.89 27.45
CA GLY A 88 2.71 -19.82 26.46
C GLY A 88 1.97 -18.50 26.60
N VAL A 89 1.67 -17.87 25.47
CA VAL A 89 0.92 -16.61 25.42
C VAL A 89 -0.20 -16.73 24.41
N VAL A 90 -1.39 -16.29 24.80
CA VAL A 90 -2.51 -16.06 23.88
C VAL A 90 -2.96 -14.61 24.05
N SER A 91 -3.10 -13.92 22.93
CA SER A 91 -3.54 -12.52 22.89
C SER A 91 -4.69 -12.37 21.91
N ILE A 92 -5.73 -11.66 22.34
CA ILE A 92 -6.86 -11.29 21.47
C ILE A 92 -7.01 -9.77 21.56
N ARG A 93 -7.11 -9.13 20.40
CA ARG A 93 -7.28 -7.68 20.28
C ARG A 93 -8.39 -7.38 19.28
N GLY A 94 -9.37 -6.58 19.69
CA GLY A 94 -10.31 -5.92 18.77
C GLY A 94 -9.81 -4.52 18.41
N GLN A 95 -10.11 -4.09 17.21
CA GLN A 95 -9.84 -2.72 16.75
C GLN A 95 -11.06 -2.12 16.06
N HIS A 96 -11.15 -0.81 16.08
CA HIS A 96 -12.20 -0.06 15.39
C HIS A 96 -11.61 1.18 14.71
N ASN A 97 -11.92 1.34 13.42
CA ASN A 97 -11.55 2.52 12.65
C ASN A 97 -12.75 3.46 12.55
N SER A 98 -12.60 4.67 13.08
CA SER A 98 -13.69 5.66 13.18
C SER A 98 -13.91 6.49 11.91
N LEU A 99 -13.16 6.29 10.83
CA LEU A 99 -13.35 7.03 9.57
C LEU A 99 -14.69 6.73 8.88
N GLY A 100 -15.46 5.80 9.43
CA GLY A 100 -16.74 5.37 8.88
C GLY A 100 -16.57 4.39 7.72
N ASN A 101 -17.67 3.73 7.38
CA ASN A 101 -17.69 2.73 6.33
C ASN A 101 -18.34 3.30 5.07
N ALA A 102 -17.74 3.11 3.93
CA ALA A 102 -18.47 3.10 2.68
C ALA A 102 -18.99 1.67 2.46
N ALA A 103 -20.03 1.54 1.63
CA ALA A 103 -20.73 0.28 1.39
C ALA A 103 -19.84 -0.97 1.46
N ASP A 104 -20.33 -1.99 2.11
CA ASP A 104 -19.75 -3.35 2.19
C ASP A 104 -18.43 -3.52 2.95
N ALA A 105 -17.94 -2.49 3.67
CA ALA A 105 -16.74 -2.60 4.49
C ALA A 105 -17.04 -2.38 5.97
N SER A 106 -16.43 -3.21 6.83
CA SER A 106 -16.49 -3.07 8.28
C SER A 106 -15.41 -2.13 8.79
N GLY A 107 -15.73 -1.29 9.77
CA GLY A 107 -14.73 -0.54 10.54
C GLY A 107 -14.09 -1.36 11.66
N TYR A 108 -14.55 -2.57 11.89
CA TYR A 108 -14.05 -3.45 12.95
C TYR A 108 -13.07 -4.46 12.39
N GLY A 109 -12.05 -4.74 13.17
CA GLY A 109 -11.07 -5.78 12.88
C GLY A 109 -10.62 -6.46 14.16
N GLU A 110 -9.92 -7.58 13.98
CA GLU A 110 -9.43 -8.38 15.09
C GLU A 110 -8.01 -8.89 14.85
N ARG A 111 -7.36 -9.27 15.93
CA ARG A 111 -6.06 -9.93 15.91
C ARG A 111 -6.01 -10.97 17.01
N ILE A 112 -5.61 -12.16 16.63
CA ILE A 112 -5.46 -13.31 17.53
C ILE A 112 -4.03 -13.82 17.39
N ASN A 113 -3.33 -13.97 18.51
CA ASN A 113 -1.99 -14.51 18.52
C ASN A 113 -1.89 -15.60 19.56
N ALA A 114 -1.18 -16.66 19.23
CA ALA A 114 -0.85 -17.73 20.15
C ALA A 114 0.62 -18.12 19.97
N SER A 115 1.37 -18.22 21.04
CA SER A 115 2.74 -18.70 21.00
C SER A 115 3.06 -19.63 22.15
N TYR A 116 3.94 -20.57 21.87
CA TYR A 116 4.44 -21.50 22.87
C TYR A 116 5.94 -21.71 22.71
N ILE A 117 6.64 -21.70 23.82
CA ILE A 117 8.09 -21.87 23.89
C ILE A 117 8.39 -22.90 24.95
N THR A 118 9.25 -23.85 24.63
CA THR A 118 9.69 -24.87 25.59
C THR A 118 11.09 -25.34 25.28
N ARG A 119 11.71 -25.94 26.27
CA ARG A 119 13.01 -26.64 26.13
C ARG A 119 13.07 -27.86 27.04
N SER A 120 13.98 -28.80 26.74
CA SER A 120 14.28 -29.90 27.63
C SER A 120 15.08 -29.43 28.87
N ASP A 121 14.96 -30.17 29.98
CA ASP A 121 15.63 -29.86 31.24
C ASP A 121 17.15 -29.83 31.09
N ASP A 122 17.70 -30.67 30.25
CA ASP A 122 19.13 -30.74 29.93
C ASP A 122 19.59 -29.68 28.93
N ARG A 123 18.67 -28.78 28.49
CA ARG A 123 18.91 -27.70 27.50
C ARG A 123 19.49 -28.16 26.19
N ARG A 124 19.22 -29.42 25.79
CA ARG A 124 19.65 -29.94 24.50
C ARG A 124 18.66 -29.71 23.36
N PHE A 125 17.40 -29.68 23.71
CA PHE A 125 16.32 -29.42 22.75
C PHE A 125 15.52 -28.20 23.15
N GLY A 126 15.25 -27.34 22.18
CA GLY A 126 14.38 -26.21 22.33
C GLY A 126 13.41 -26.11 21.15
N PHE A 127 12.18 -25.74 21.44
CA PHE A 127 11.12 -25.57 20.45
C PHE A 127 10.32 -24.30 20.75
N SER A 128 10.05 -23.54 19.72
CA SER A 128 9.06 -22.47 19.75
C SER A 128 8.18 -22.53 18.53
N ILE A 129 6.92 -22.20 18.71
CA ILE A 129 5.94 -22.00 17.63
C ILE A 129 5.07 -20.80 17.98
N GLY A 130 4.73 -20.03 16.97
CA GLY A 130 3.77 -18.95 17.08
C GLY A 130 2.86 -18.90 15.87
N TYR A 131 1.62 -18.55 16.11
CA TYR A 131 0.59 -18.29 15.11
C TYR A 131 0.00 -16.91 15.33
N SER A 132 -0.23 -16.18 14.26
CA SER A 132 -0.90 -14.88 14.26
C SER A 132 -1.95 -14.86 13.18
N HIS A 133 -3.17 -14.49 13.56
CA HIS A 133 -4.25 -14.14 12.64
C HIS A 133 -4.60 -12.67 12.82
N SER A 134 -4.87 -11.95 11.74
CA SER A 134 -5.38 -10.58 11.82
C SER A 134 -6.35 -10.28 10.68
N ASP A 135 -7.47 -9.68 11.02
CA ASP A 135 -8.34 -8.97 10.08
C ASP A 135 -8.27 -7.47 10.37
N THR A 136 -7.87 -6.69 9.39
CA THR A 136 -7.59 -5.26 9.55
C THR A 136 -8.37 -4.44 8.52
N PRO A 137 -9.31 -3.58 8.96
CA PRO A 137 -10.07 -2.73 8.05
C PRO A 137 -9.18 -1.69 7.37
N ILE A 138 -9.39 -1.50 6.08
CA ILE A 138 -8.81 -0.44 5.28
C ILE A 138 -9.85 0.67 5.15
N GLN A 139 -9.52 1.87 5.65
CA GLN A 139 -10.35 3.06 5.47
C GLN A 139 -9.46 4.27 5.25
N GLU A 140 -9.62 4.91 4.11
CA GLU A 140 -8.81 6.04 3.69
C GLU A 140 -9.69 7.10 3.04
N ASN A 141 -9.51 8.35 3.48
CA ASN A 141 -10.00 9.52 2.78
C ASN A 141 -8.77 10.34 2.38
N GLN A 142 -8.62 10.61 1.11
CA GLN A 142 -7.46 11.31 0.56
C GLN A 142 -7.93 12.45 -0.33
N VAL A 143 -7.22 13.58 -0.25
CA VAL A 143 -7.30 14.65 -1.22
C VAL A 143 -5.91 14.86 -1.80
N GLY A 144 -5.82 14.87 -3.11
CA GLY A 144 -4.58 15.08 -3.85
C GLY A 144 -4.75 16.16 -4.92
N LEU A 145 -3.65 16.73 -5.35
CA LEU A 145 -3.58 17.65 -6.49
C LEU A 145 -3.06 16.91 -7.70
N TYR A 146 -3.44 17.36 -8.91
CA TYR A 146 -2.85 16.84 -10.15
C TYR A 146 -1.42 17.32 -10.34
N GLU A 147 -1.23 18.62 -10.17
CA GLU A 147 0.04 19.28 -10.35
C GLU A 147 0.38 20.13 -9.13
N PRO A 148 1.66 20.37 -8.87
CA PRO A 148 2.05 21.29 -7.82
C PRO A 148 1.59 22.71 -8.15
N TRP A 149 1.44 23.52 -7.13
CA TRP A 149 1.13 24.94 -7.27
C TRP A 149 2.23 25.65 -8.06
N GLN A 150 1.84 26.30 -9.16
CA GLN A 150 2.75 27.06 -10.03
C GLN A 150 2.12 28.36 -10.48
N PRO A 151 2.91 29.41 -10.76
CA PRO A 151 2.39 30.67 -11.25
C PRO A 151 1.85 30.49 -12.67
N ILE A 152 0.62 30.94 -12.91
CA ILE A 152 -0.01 30.86 -14.22
C ILE A 152 0.43 32.00 -15.15
N GLY A 153 0.58 31.67 -16.44
CA GLY A 153 0.82 32.62 -17.51
C GLY A 153 -0.40 33.46 -17.87
N ASP A 154 -0.16 34.44 -18.73
CA ASP A 154 -1.21 35.35 -19.19
C ASP A 154 -2.30 34.61 -19.98
N GLY A 155 -3.55 34.77 -19.57
CA GLY A 155 -4.70 34.16 -20.22
C GLY A 155 -4.82 32.63 -20.12
N TRP A 156 -3.92 31.96 -19.35
CA TRP A 156 -3.95 30.50 -19.17
C TRP A 156 -5.15 30.02 -18.36
N ARG A 157 -5.60 30.85 -17.42
CA ARG A 157 -6.80 30.55 -16.61
C ARG A 157 -7.72 31.73 -16.63
N PRO A 158 -8.69 31.79 -17.58
CA PRO A 158 -9.65 32.87 -17.65
C PRO A 158 -10.35 33.09 -16.30
N GLY A 159 -10.41 34.33 -15.90
CA GLY A 159 -10.97 34.74 -14.61
C GLY A 159 -9.97 34.78 -13.46
N VAL A 160 -8.76 34.25 -13.62
CA VAL A 160 -7.70 34.30 -12.59
C VAL A 160 -6.56 35.23 -13.04
N PRO A 161 -6.09 36.15 -12.20
CA PRO A 161 -5.01 37.06 -12.54
C PRO A 161 -3.69 36.33 -12.86
N THR A 162 -2.97 36.82 -13.84
CA THR A 162 -1.63 36.35 -14.21
C THR A 162 -0.69 36.38 -13.02
N GLY A 163 0.15 35.35 -12.90
CA GLY A 163 1.11 35.21 -11.80
C GLY A 163 0.54 34.60 -10.52
N THR A 164 -0.77 34.33 -10.46
CA THR A 164 -1.39 33.60 -9.34
C THR A 164 -0.83 32.18 -9.30
N TYR A 165 -0.45 31.71 -8.12
CA TYR A 165 -0.12 30.30 -7.91
C TYR A 165 -1.41 29.46 -7.95
N TYR A 166 -1.46 28.50 -8.85
CA TYR A 166 -2.65 27.74 -9.19
C TYR A 166 -2.31 26.26 -9.37
N SER A 167 -3.23 25.36 -9.00
CA SER A 167 -3.12 23.94 -9.23
C SER A 167 -4.07 23.50 -10.35
N ASP A 168 -3.65 22.56 -11.18
CA ASP A 168 -4.42 22.15 -12.38
C ASP A 168 -5.59 21.19 -12.06
N GLY A 169 -5.73 20.76 -10.83
CA GLY A 169 -6.85 19.92 -10.46
C GLY A 169 -6.74 19.30 -9.08
N ILE A 170 -7.83 18.70 -8.69
CA ILE A 170 -8.00 18.08 -7.39
C ILE A 170 -8.65 16.71 -7.54
N LYS A 171 -8.24 15.78 -6.69
CA LYS A 171 -8.75 14.42 -6.58
C LYS A 171 -9.19 14.18 -5.16
N ALA A 172 -10.41 13.71 -4.98
CA ALA A 172 -10.94 13.31 -3.68
C ALA A 172 -11.27 11.83 -3.72
N LEU A 173 -10.53 11.02 -2.96
CA LEU A 173 -10.64 9.56 -2.94
C LEU A 173 -11.17 9.09 -1.60
N ARG A 174 -12.04 8.11 -1.64
CA ARG A 174 -12.43 7.28 -0.51
C ARG A 174 -12.18 5.82 -0.86
N ARG A 175 -11.36 5.14 -0.03
CA ARG A 175 -11.07 3.71 -0.14
C ARG A 175 -11.52 2.99 1.10
N THR A 176 -12.12 1.81 0.90
CA THR A 176 -12.52 0.90 1.97
C THR A 176 -12.20 -0.54 1.60
N GLY A 177 -12.03 -1.39 2.60
CA GLY A 177 -11.74 -2.79 2.40
C GLY A 177 -11.23 -3.43 3.69
N ASN A 178 -10.58 -4.57 3.53
CA ASN A 178 -9.90 -5.26 4.63
C ASN A 178 -8.64 -5.96 4.13
N THR A 179 -7.78 -6.30 5.09
CA THR A 179 -6.65 -7.21 4.90
C THR A 179 -6.75 -8.29 5.96
N GLU A 180 -6.92 -9.51 5.51
CA GLU A 180 -6.84 -10.72 6.34
C GLU A 180 -5.45 -11.32 6.20
N ARG A 181 -4.85 -11.76 7.30
CA ARG A 181 -3.51 -12.34 7.29
C ARG A 181 -3.38 -13.43 8.32
N ASP A 182 -2.75 -14.53 7.90
CA ASP A 182 -2.31 -15.63 8.74
C ASP A 182 -0.80 -15.79 8.66
N GLY A 183 -0.17 -16.08 9.79
CA GLY A 183 1.27 -16.26 9.86
C GLY A 183 1.66 -17.30 10.90
N VAL A 184 2.66 -18.11 10.55
CA VAL A 184 3.25 -19.11 11.44
C VAL A 184 4.76 -18.96 11.44
N MET A 185 5.35 -18.96 12.64
CA MET A 185 6.80 -19.06 12.82
C MET A 185 7.10 -20.21 13.76
N ALA A 186 8.16 -20.98 13.44
CA ALA A 186 8.65 -22.04 14.32
C ALA A 186 10.18 -22.05 14.36
N THR A 187 10.73 -22.33 15.53
CA THR A 187 12.17 -22.51 15.72
C THR A 187 12.42 -23.82 16.48
N LEU A 188 13.30 -24.64 15.94
CA LEU A 188 13.85 -25.83 16.57
C LEU A 188 15.33 -25.61 16.85
N GLN A 189 15.75 -25.85 18.08
CA GLN A 189 17.15 -25.80 18.46
C GLN A 189 17.60 -27.16 19.04
N PHE A 190 18.77 -27.59 18.60
CA PHE A 190 19.41 -28.79 19.12
C PHE A 190 20.84 -28.46 19.51
N ARG A 191 21.18 -28.69 20.78
CA ARG A 191 22.51 -28.44 21.36
C ARG A 191 22.98 -29.68 22.13
N PRO A 192 23.52 -30.69 21.46
CA PRO A 192 23.97 -31.92 22.10
C PRO A 192 25.18 -31.70 23.02
N SER A 193 25.95 -30.63 22.79
CA SER A 193 27.12 -30.25 23.57
C SER A 193 27.33 -28.74 23.49
N ASN A 194 28.24 -28.22 24.33
CA ASN A 194 28.66 -26.80 24.24
C ASN A 194 29.45 -26.48 22.96
N ALA A 195 29.91 -27.51 22.26
CA ALA A 195 30.69 -27.36 21.03
C ALA A 195 29.81 -27.24 19.77
N TRP A 196 28.52 -27.60 19.81
CA TRP A 196 27.67 -27.56 18.63
C TRP A 196 26.23 -27.18 18.96
N THR A 197 25.70 -26.24 18.19
CA THR A 197 24.28 -25.85 18.22
C THR A 197 23.76 -25.85 16.79
N SER A 198 22.65 -26.52 16.57
CA SER A 198 21.89 -26.52 15.31
C SER A 198 20.55 -25.81 15.53
N THR A 199 20.20 -24.88 14.66
CA THR A 199 18.95 -24.12 14.72
C THR A 199 18.25 -24.18 13.37
N LEU A 200 17.00 -24.61 13.38
CA LEU A 200 16.09 -24.61 12.24
C LEU A 200 15.03 -23.56 12.47
N ASP A 201 14.89 -22.62 11.54
CA ASP A 201 13.86 -21.57 11.53
C ASP A 201 12.93 -21.80 10.34
N LEU A 202 11.62 -21.68 10.59
CA LEU A 202 10.56 -21.79 9.59
C LEU A 202 9.66 -20.56 9.72
N PHE A 203 9.26 -20.01 8.58
CA PHE A 203 8.30 -18.93 8.48
C PHE A 203 7.36 -19.17 7.31
N TYR A 204 6.07 -18.97 7.55
CA TYR A 204 5.04 -18.94 6.52
C TYR A 204 4.06 -17.82 6.84
N SER A 205 3.63 -17.08 5.83
CA SER A 205 2.56 -16.09 5.95
C SER A 205 1.79 -16.02 4.65
N GLU A 206 0.48 -15.93 4.77
CA GLU A 206 -0.43 -15.62 3.66
C GLU A 206 -1.27 -14.39 4.02
N ALA A 207 -1.62 -13.60 3.03
CA ALA A 207 -2.46 -12.44 3.23
C ALA A 207 -3.35 -12.20 2.03
N THR A 208 -4.63 -11.92 2.28
CA THR A 208 -5.59 -11.47 1.27
C THR A 208 -6.00 -10.04 1.57
N GLN A 209 -5.89 -9.17 0.60
CA GLN A 209 -6.38 -7.79 0.68
C GLN A 209 -7.43 -7.55 -0.39
N VAL A 210 -8.59 -7.10 0.04
CA VAL A 210 -9.66 -6.64 -0.87
C VAL A 210 -9.98 -5.20 -0.56
N SER A 211 -10.01 -4.35 -1.57
CA SER A 211 -10.43 -2.96 -1.39
C SER A 211 -11.15 -2.41 -2.62
N THR A 212 -12.08 -1.50 -2.34
CA THR A 212 -12.75 -0.67 -3.35
C THR A 212 -12.45 0.79 -3.07
N ALA A 213 -12.34 1.58 -4.13
CA ALA A 213 -12.20 3.02 -3.98
C ALA A 213 -13.05 3.75 -5.02
N ASN A 214 -13.62 4.88 -4.59
CA ASN A 214 -14.23 5.84 -5.48
C ASN A 214 -13.45 7.16 -5.39
N GLN A 215 -13.12 7.70 -6.54
CA GLN A 215 -12.39 8.95 -6.64
C GLN A 215 -13.16 9.93 -7.52
N PHE A 216 -13.44 11.10 -6.98
CA PHE A 216 -13.95 12.22 -7.74
C PHE A 216 -12.78 13.11 -8.16
N GLU A 217 -12.68 13.39 -9.45
CA GLU A 217 -11.61 14.17 -10.02
C GLU A 217 -12.17 15.37 -10.75
N VAL A 218 -11.61 16.54 -10.46
CA VAL A 218 -11.92 17.78 -11.19
C VAL A 218 -10.64 18.37 -11.72
N HIS A 219 -10.51 18.39 -13.03
CA HIS A 219 -9.43 19.08 -13.69
C HIS A 219 -9.83 20.55 -13.92
N ILE A 220 -9.11 21.46 -13.31
CA ILE A 220 -9.34 22.92 -13.38
C ILE A 220 -8.23 23.65 -14.12
N GLY A 221 -7.43 22.88 -14.88
CA GLY A 221 -6.48 23.40 -15.87
C GLY A 221 -7.18 23.72 -17.21
N ASP A 222 -6.39 23.87 -18.26
CA ASP A 222 -6.91 24.10 -19.61
C ASP A 222 -7.56 22.87 -20.25
N TYR A 223 -7.38 21.71 -19.63
CA TYR A 223 -7.88 20.45 -20.14
C TYR A 223 -9.28 20.15 -19.61
N ASN A 224 -10.24 20.26 -20.49
CA ASN A 224 -11.64 19.85 -20.24
C ASN A 224 -12.19 18.98 -21.37
N GLY A 225 -11.36 18.14 -21.96
CA GLY A 225 -11.73 17.27 -23.06
C GLY A 225 -12.02 17.98 -24.38
N GLY A 226 -11.71 19.27 -24.50
CA GLY A 226 -11.98 20.05 -25.72
C GLY A 226 -13.45 20.51 -25.87
N TYR A 227 -14.27 20.36 -24.85
CA TYR A 227 -15.72 20.61 -24.91
C TYR A 227 -16.15 22.02 -24.50
N GLY A 228 -15.24 22.88 -24.21
CA GLY A 228 -15.49 24.26 -23.84
C GLY A 228 -14.24 24.87 -23.20
N ARG A 229 -14.24 26.17 -23.01
CA ARG A 229 -13.15 26.82 -22.33
C ARG A 229 -13.46 26.93 -20.85
N LEU A 230 -12.53 26.44 -20.00
CA LEU A 230 -12.60 26.66 -18.58
C LEU A 230 -12.63 28.16 -18.28
N GLU A 231 -13.48 28.57 -17.35
CA GLU A 231 -13.54 29.92 -16.81
C GLU A 231 -13.71 29.87 -15.30
N VAL A 232 -12.89 30.60 -14.58
CA VAL A 232 -13.04 30.74 -13.12
C VAL A 232 -13.77 32.05 -12.80
N THR A 233 -14.84 31.95 -12.06
CA THR A 233 -15.58 33.12 -11.57
C THR A 233 -15.40 33.24 -10.05
N ASN A 234 -15.46 34.46 -9.54
CA ASN A 234 -15.29 34.82 -8.13
C ASN A 234 -13.99 34.20 -7.52
N PRO A 235 -12.83 34.38 -8.15
CA PRO A 235 -11.60 33.81 -7.61
C PRO A 235 -11.24 34.43 -6.27
N SER A 236 -10.90 33.58 -5.29
CA SER A 236 -10.30 33.98 -4.03
C SER A 236 -8.81 33.74 -4.08
N ILE A 237 -8.02 34.76 -3.75
CA ILE A 237 -6.55 34.71 -3.77
C ILE A 237 -6.06 35.25 -2.43
N ASN A 238 -5.19 34.49 -1.76
CA ASN A 238 -4.62 34.91 -0.48
C ASN A 238 -3.53 36.00 -0.64
N GLY A 239 -3.01 36.47 0.50
CA GLY A 239 -1.98 37.51 0.53
C GLY A 239 -0.64 37.12 -0.12
N ASP A 240 -0.40 35.82 -0.29
CA ASP A 240 0.81 35.26 -0.93
C ASP A 240 0.62 35.01 -2.43
N GLY A 241 -0.51 35.44 -3.00
CA GLY A 241 -0.82 35.28 -4.40
C GLY A 241 -1.25 33.86 -4.81
N THR A 242 -1.71 33.04 -3.87
CA THR A 242 -2.19 31.68 -4.15
C THR A 242 -3.70 31.65 -4.29
N PHE A 243 -4.20 30.98 -5.32
CA PHE A 243 -5.62 30.71 -5.53
C PHE A 243 -6.16 29.82 -4.41
N THR A 244 -7.14 30.30 -3.67
CA THR A 244 -7.73 29.58 -2.55
C THR A 244 -9.17 29.15 -2.77
N GLY A 245 -9.80 29.54 -3.89
CA GLY A 245 -11.15 29.14 -4.19
C GLY A 245 -11.79 29.95 -5.30
N GLY A 246 -13.03 29.61 -5.62
CA GLY A 246 -13.83 30.23 -6.66
C GLY A 246 -14.75 29.21 -7.29
N VAL A 247 -15.38 29.55 -8.40
CA VAL A 247 -16.22 28.63 -9.17
C VAL A 247 -15.56 28.37 -10.52
N ALA A 248 -15.15 27.12 -10.72
CA ALA A 248 -14.65 26.65 -12.01
C ALA A 248 -15.83 26.22 -12.90
N ASN A 249 -16.05 26.93 -13.98
CA ASN A 249 -17.13 26.68 -14.95
C ASN A 249 -16.58 25.94 -16.16
N ASN A 250 -17.46 25.21 -16.83
CA ASN A 250 -17.14 24.38 -17.99
C ASN A 250 -16.08 23.32 -17.66
N VAL A 251 -16.16 22.73 -16.48
CA VAL A 251 -15.35 21.59 -16.07
C VAL A 251 -15.97 20.27 -16.49
N TYR A 252 -15.16 19.26 -16.58
CA TYR A 252 -15.57 17.91 -16.97
C TYR A 252 -15.11 16.90 -15.90
N PRO A 253 -15.88 16.79 -14.81
CA PRO A 253 -15.52 15.89 -13.73
C PRO A 253 -15.53 14.41 -14.15
N LEU A 254 -14.68 13.65 -13.49
CA LEU A 254 -14.53 12.21 -13.65
C LEU A 254 -14.82 11.51 -12.32
N VAL A 255 -15.62 10.46 -12.35
CA VAL A 255 -15.76 9.52 -11.24
C VAL A 255 -15.02 8.24 -11.62
N ARG A 256 -14.01 7.89 -10.83
CA ARG A 256 -13.22 6.70 -11.01
C ARG A 256 -13.56 5.68 -9.94
N GLY A 257 -13.97 4.49 -10.36
CA GLY A 257 -14.12 3.33 -9.50
C GLY A 257 -12.88 2.45 -9.60
N MET A 258 -12.38 1.97 -8.47
CA MET A 258 -11.23 1.07 -8.42
C MET A 258 -11.57 -0.13 -7.55
N TYR A 259 -11.18 -1.31 -7.99
CA TYR A 259 -11.22 -2.55 -7.22
C TYR A 259 -9.82 -3.15 -7.22
N ASN A 260 -9.35 -3.54 -6.05
CA ASN A 260 -8.08 -4.22 -5.89
C ASN A 260 -8.30 -5.49 -5.07
N HIS A 261 -7.83 -6.61 -5.61
CA HIS A 261 -7.75 -7.90 -4.93
C HIS A 261 -6.30 -8.35 -5.01
N ARG A 262 -5.68 -8.61 -3.88
CA ARG A 262 -4.29 -9.01 -3.77
C ARG A 262 -4.15 -10.18 -2.81
N GLU A 263 -3.44 -11.20 -3.23
CA GLU A 263 -3.05 -12.37 -2.45
C GLU A 263 -1.53 -12.42 -2.36
N ASP A 264 -1.00 -12.46 -1.16
CA ASP A 264 0.43 -12.53 -0.88
C ASP A 264 0.75 -13.82 -0.13
N GLU A 265 1.77 -14.53 -0.55
CA GLU A 265 2.33 -15.69 0.14
C GLU A 265 3.82 -15.51 0.36
N ILE A 266 4.28 -15.79 1.58
CA ILE A 266 5.71 -15.78 1.94
C ILE A 266 6.04 -17.09 2.63
N SER A 267 7.08 -17.77 2.16
CA SER A 267 7.65 -18.95 2.81
C SER A 267 9.15 -18.78 2.97
N ALA A 268 9.67 -19.09 4.16
CA ALA A 268 11.10 -19.05 4.41
C ALA A 268 11.56 -20.18 5.33
N PHE A 269 12.74 -20.63 5.06
CA PHE A 269 13.43 -21.71 5.77
C PHE A 269 14.87 -21.31 6.02
N GLY A 270 15.39 -21.60 7.20
CA GLY A 270 16.79 -21.37 7.50
C GLY A 270 17.35 -22.44 8.44
N TRP A 271 18.53 -22.95 8.14
CA TRP A 271 19.22 -23.95 8.96
C TRP A 271 20.63 -23.49 9.27
N ASN A 272 20.85 -23.17 10.52
CA ASN A 272 22.13 -22.70 11.08
C ASN A 272 22.81 -23.80 11.91
N ASN A 273 24.10 -23.96 11.73
CA ASN A 273 24.95 -24.83 12.55
C ASN A 273 26.17 -24.05 13.03
N ALA A 274 26.28 -23.86 14.31
CA ALA A 274 27.40 -23.19 14.96
C ALA A 274 28.27 -24.22 15.73
N PHE A 275 29.54 -24.26 15.38
CA PHE A 275 30.55 -25.14 16.01
C PHE A 275 31.57 -24.28 16.77
N ASN A 276 31.65 -24.47 18.07
CA ASN A 276 32.65 -23.82 18.93
C ASN A 276 33.83 -24.78 19.11
N LEU A 277 34.96 -24.47 18.50
CA LEU A 277 36.17 -25.23 18.53
C LEU A 277 37.24 -24.65 19.49
N GLY A 278 36.77 -23.93 20.49
CA GLY A 278 37.59 -23.26 21.47
C GLY A 278 37.95 -21.83 21.06
N SER A 279 39.04 -21.62 20.36
CA SER A 279 39.47 -20.28 19.89
C SER A 279 38.83 -19.89 18.55
N VAL A 280 38.13 -20.81 17.89
CA VAL A 280 37.49 -20.59 16.58
C VAL A 280 36.04 -21.00 16.66
N GLU A 281 35.17 -20.14 16.16
CA GLU A 281 33.77 -20.44 15.89
C GLU A 281 33.60 -20.65 14.38
N LEU A 282 33.03 -21.81 14.00
CA LEU A 282 32.67 -22.11 12.62
C LEU A 282 31.14 -22.11 12.50
N VAL A 283 30.60 -21.33 11.58
CA VAL A 283 29.18 -21.26 11.32
C VAL A 283 28.89 -21.68 9.89
N ALA A 284 27.94 -22.62 9.72
CA ALA A 284 27.36 -22.98 8.43
C ALA A 284 25.87 -22.61 8.46
N ASP A 285 25.44 -21.82 7.48
CA ASP A 285 24.05 -21.40 7.34
C ASP A 285 23.54 -21.65 5.93
N VAL A 286 22.35 -22.22 5.81
CA VAL A 286 21.63 -22.42 4.55
C VAL A 286 20.24 -21.86 4.72
N SER A 287 19.80 -21.05 3.76
CA SER A 287 18.46 -20.46 3.79
C SER A 287 17.81 -20.48 2.41
N TYR A 288 16.50 -20.45 2.44
CA TYR A 288 15.64 -20.29 1.28
C TYR A 288 14.47 -19.37 1.66
N SER A 289 14.13 -18.45 0.78
CA SER A 289 12.98 -17.57 0.92
C SER A 289 12.29 -17.43 -0.43
N LYS A 290 10.96 -17.53 -0.43
CA LYS A 290 10.10 -17.38 -1.61
C LYS A 290 8.93 -16.49 -1.24
N THR A 291 8.57 -15.61 -2.16
CA THR A 291 7.34 -14.81 -2.10
C THR A 291 6.58 -14.95 -3.41
N GLU A 292 5.28 -14.96 -3.33
CA GLU A 292 4.36 -14.92 -4.46
C GLU A 292 3.33 -13.83 -4.21
N ARG A 293 2.95 -13.11 -5.26
CA ARG A 293 1.88 -12.12 -5.23
C ARG A 293 1.03 -12.27 -6.48
N ASP A 294 -0.26 -12.46 -6.26
CA ASP A 294 -1.29 -12.35 -7.28
C ASP A 294 -2.11 -11.09 -7.02
N GLU A 295 -2.21 -10.21 -8.02
CA GLU A 295 -2.94 -8.96 -7.85
C GLU A 295 -3.82 -8.68 -9.06
N VAL A 296 -5.09 -8.40 -8.79
CA VAL A 296 -6.06 -7.92 -9.78
C VAL A 296 -6.45 -6.50 -9.44
N LEU A 297 -6.12 -5.58 -10.34
CA LEU A 297 -6.52 -4.17 -10.26
C LEU A 297 -7.50 -3.88 -11.40
N LEU A 298 -8.75 -3.56 -11.05
CA LEU A 298 -9.75 -3.11 -12.01
C LEU A 298 -10.05 -1.63 -11.78
N GLU A 299 -10.13 -0.89 -12.87
CA GLU A 299 -10.46 0.52 -12.83
C GLU A 299 -11.52 0.84 -13.88
N ASN A 300 -12.51 1.60 -13.48
CA ASN A 300 -13.49 2.18 -14.41
C ASN A 300 -13.56 3.69 -14.27
N ASN A 301 -13.87 4.35 -15.37
CA ASN A 301 -14.04 5.80 -15.42
C ASN A 301 -15.45 6.11 -15.90
N THR A 302 -16.18 6.90 -15.13
CA THR A 302 -17.53 7.34 -15.45
C THR A 302 -17.54 8.85 -15.63
N GLN A 303 -18.09 9.29 -16.76
CA GLN A 303 -18.19 10.70 -17.12
C GLN A 303 -19.59 11.03 -17.57
N LEU A 304 -19.89 12.32 -17.69
CA LEU A 304 -21.18 12.79 -18.17
C LEU A 304 -21.31 12.59 -19.69
N LEU A 305 -22.26 11.78 -20.11
CA LEU A 305 -22.60 11.50 -21.52
C LEU A 305 -24.11 11.71 -21.74
N PRO A 306 -24.66 11.70 -22.96
CA PRO A 306 -24.11 11.33 -24.28
C PRO A 306 -23.35 12.44 -25.00
N ALA A 307 -23.60 13.65 -24.70
CA ALA A 307 -22.72 14.74 -25.09
C ALA A 307 -22.07 15.21 -23.79
N PRO A 308 -20.78 15.49 -23.78
CA PRO A 308 -20.12 15.89 -22.55
C PRO A 308 -20.89 17.08 -21.97
N GLN A 309 -21.53 16.82 -20.85
CA GLN A 309 -22.18 17.86 -20.10
C GLN A 309 -21.14 18.45 -19.18
N LEU A 310 -20.81 19.71 -19.45
CA LEU A 310 -19.90 20.45 -18.59
C LEU A 310 -20.64 20.84 -17.31
N ASP A 311 -19.91 20.89 -16.22
CA ASP A 311 -20.40 21.27 -14.91
C ASP A 311 -19.70 22.54 -14.42
N SER A 312 -20.22 23.11 -13.33
CA SER A 312 -19.60 24.18 -12.56
C SER A 312 -19.35 23.67 -11.16
N VAL A 313 -18.09 23.72 -10.71
CA VAL A 313 -17.68 23.23 -9.39
C VAL A 313 -17.19 24.39 -8.55
N ALA A 314 -17.81 24.60 -7.39
CA ALA A 314 -17.28 25.52 -6.39
C ALA A 314 -16.12 24.85 -5.64
N LEU A 315 -15.05 25.61 -5.45
CA LEU A 315 -13.78 25.15 -4.89
C LEU A 315 -13.45 25.99 -3.66
N ASP A 316 -13.04 25.33 -2.58
CA ASP A 316 -12.46 25.96 -1.40
C ASP A 316 -11.22 25.18 -0.96
N PHE A 317 -10.03 25.70 -1.30
CA PHE A 317 -8.74 25.14 -0.89
C PHE A 317 -8.39 25.60 0.51
N ARG A 318 -8.70 24.79 1.49
CA ARG A 318 -8.56 25.13 2.91
C ARG A 318 -7.15 24.85 3.41
N SER A 319 -6.66 25.73 4.27
CA SER A 319 -5.37 25.54 4.95
C SER A 319 -5.47 24.72 6.23
N ASP A 320 -6.68 24.53 6.77
CA ASP A 320 -6.95 23.92 8.07
C ASP A 320 -7.68 22.56 7.98
N GLY A 321 -7.73 21.96 6.81
CA GLY A 321 -8.44 20.70 6.60
C GLY A 321 -8.45 20.26 5.15
N PHE A 322 -9.39 19.36 4.81
CA PHE A 322 -9.60 18.95 3.43
C PHE A 322 -10.23 20.07 2.61
N SER A 323 -9.73 20.24 1.40
CA SER A 323 -10.38 21.11 0.42
C SER A 323 -11.80 20.64 0.14
N GLN A 324 -12.71 21.59 -0.08
CA GLN A 324 -14.10 21.30 -0.40
C GLN A 324 -14.34 21.47 -1.90
N LEU A 325 -15.09 20.53 -2.44
CA LEU A 325 -15.55 20.50 -3.81
C LEU A 325 -17.08 20.42 -3.76
N ASP A 326 -17.75 21.41 -4.34
CA ASP A 326 -19.21 21.45 -4.42
C ASP A 326 -19.61 21.47 -5.90
N PRO A 327 -19.82 20.29 -6.52
CA PRO A 327 -20.21 20.18 -7.91
C PRO A 327 -21.66 20.61 -8.11
N GLY A 328 -21.98 21.18 -9.27
CA GLY A 328 -23.34 21.59 -9.64
C GLY A 328 -24.28 20.41 -9.90
N ARG A 329 -23.75 19.19 -9.99
CA ARG A 329 -24.50 17.96 -10.20
C ARG A 329 -24.23 16.95 -9.09
N ASP A 330 -25.21 16.09 -8.84
CA ASP A 330 -25.06 14.97 -7.91
C ASP A 330 -24.39 13.76 -8.61
N TYR A 331 -23.10 13.58 -8.35
CA TYR A 331 -22.32 12.47 -8.89
C TYR A 331 -22.51 11.16 -8.11
N SER A 332 -23.30 11.16 -7.04
CA SER A 332 -23.71 9.96 -6.33
C SER A 332 -25.01 9.36 -6.88
N ASP A 333 -25.78 10.14 -7.66
CA ASP A 333 -26.99 9.66 -8.32
C ASP A 333 -26.65 8.93 -9.63
N PRO A 334 -26.87 7.61 -9.71
CA PRO A 334 -26.64 6.85 -10.94
C PRO A 334 -27.47 7.33 -12.13
N GLY A 335 -28.60 8.03 -11.89
CA GLY A 335 -29.45 8.61 -12.94
C GLY A 335 -28.85 9.86 -13.57
N SER A 336 -27.98 10.57 -12.84
CA SER A 336 -27.22 11.73 -13.34
C SER A 336 -25.98 11.35 -14.13
N LEU A 337 -25.51 10.12 -13.97
CA LEU A 337 -24.32 9.58 -14.61
C LEU A 337 -24.71 8.59 -15.68
N TYR A 338 -24.13 8.74 -16.84
CA TYR A 338 -24.22 7.71 -17.86
C TYR A 338 -23.39 6.50 -17.41
N ARG A 339 -24.06 5.36 -17.20
CA ARG A 339 -23.39 4.08 -17.08
C ARG A 339 -23.07 3.62 -18.49
N PHE A 340 -21.83 3.30 -18.78
CA PHE A 340 -21.51 2.45 -19.91
C PHE A 340 -22.14 1.08 -19.62
N GLU A 341 -23.23 0.75 -20.28
CA GLU A 341 -23.61 -0.64 -20.39
C GLU A 341 -22.57 -1.33 -21.27
N GLU A 342 -22.36 -2.62 -21.06
CA GLU A 342 -21.33 -3.42 -21.74
C GLU A 342 -21.39 -3.32 -23.29
N HIS A 343 -22.46 -2.76 -23.82
CA HIS A 343 -22.72 -2.52 -25.26
C HIS A 343 -22.27 -1.14 -25.75
N ASP A 344 -21.93 -0.21 -24.84
CA ASP A 344 -21.68 1.19 -25.16
C ASP A 344 -20.21 1.58 -25.01
N VAL A 345 -19.29 0.61 -24.93
CA VAL A 345 -17.84 0.88 -24.93
C VAL A 345 -17.41 1.33 -26.34
N VAL A 346 -17.92 2.47 -26.75
CA VAL A 346 -17.32 3.24 -27.81
C VAL A 346 -16.24 4.08 -27.15
N LEU A 347 -15.03 3.55 -27.11
CA LEU A 347 -13.86 4.41 -26.91
C LEU A 347 -13.95 5.51 -27.98
N PRO A 348 -13.98 6.79 -27.62
CA PRO A 348 -13.74 7.83 -28.60
C PRO A 348 -12.29 7.71 -29.04
N LEU A 349 -12.02 6.94 -30.07
CA LEU A 349 -10.83 7.10 -30.86
C LEU A 349 -10.90 8.51 -31.43
N VAL A 350 -10.14 9.40 -30.86
CA VAL A 350 -9.87 10.72 -31.42
C VAL A 350 -9.32 10.49 -32.82
N GLY A 351 -10.19 10.74 -33.81
CA GLY A 351 -9.84 11.02 -35.17
C GLY A 351 -9.15 9.91 -35.93
N LEU A 352 -9.95 9.16 -36.70
CA LEU A 352 -9.68 8.88 -38.11
C LEU A 352 -10.94 8.20 -38.73
N GLY A 353 -11.61 8.90 -39.63
CA GLY A 353 -12.36 8.31 -40.75
C GLY A 353 -13.70 7.65 -40.44
N SER A 354 -14.76 8.29 -40.90
CA SER A 354 -16.13 7.81 -41.00
C SER A 354 -16.26 6.46 -41.76
N GLY A 355 -16.78 5.44 -41.05
CA GLY A 355 -17.32 4.22 -41.64
C GLY A 355 -18.03 3.42 -40.55
N PRO A 356 -19.21 2.85 -40.80
CA PRO A 356 -19.91 2.05 -39.80
C PRO A 356 -19.15 0.74 -39.56
N VAL A 357 -18.68 0.53 -38.35
CA VAL A 357 -18.10 -0.74 -37.89
C VAL A 357 -19.17 -1.45 -37.08
N GLU A 358 -19.58 -2.64 -37.53
CA GLU A 358 -20.38 -3.53 -36.72
C GLU A 358 -19.60 -3.91 -35.43
N PRO A 359 -20.25 -3.92 -34.27
CA PRO A 359 -19.60 -4.24 -33.03
C PRO A 359 -19.33 -5.75 -32.92
N SER A 360 -18.11 -6.17 -33.17
CA SER A 360 -17.64 -7.45 -32.64
C SER A 360 -17.18 -7.23 -31.22
N LEU A 361 -17.78 -7.94 -30.27
CA LEU A 361 -17.39 -7.96 -28.85
C LEU A 361 -15.88 -8.19 -28.72
N PRO A 362 -15.11 -7.33 -28.03
CA PRO A 362 -13.81 -7.73 -27.57
C PRO A 362 -13.99 -8.74 -26.44
N GLU A 363 -13.44 -9.93 -26.61
CA GLU A 363 -13.16 -10.82 -25.49
C GLU A 363 -12.47 -9.99 -24.41
N VAL A 364 -12.99 -10.09 -23.20
CA VAL A 364 -12.31 -9.56 -22.01
C VAL A 364 -10.96 -10.26 -21.97
N ALA A 365 -9.92 -9.56 -22.38
CA ALA A 365 -8.57 -10.00 -22.13
C ALA A 365 -8.37 -9.94 -20.60
N VAL A 366 -8.57 -11.07 -19.96
CA VAL A 366 -8.02 -11.32 -18.64
C VAL A 366 -6.53 -11.15 -18.82
N GLY A 367 -5.96 -10.09 -18.21
CA GLY A 367 -4.55 -9.81 -18.27
C GLY A 367 -3.80 -11.04 -17.80
N GLU A 368 -2.86 -11.50 -18.64
CA GLU A 368 -1.94 -12.57 -18.27
C GLU A 368 -1.22 -12.16 -16.98
N ALA A 369 -1.23 -13.06 -16.02
CA ALA A 369 -0.42 -12.95 -14.82
C ALA A 369 1.05 -12.81 -15.25
N VAL A 370 1.68 -11.71 -14.88
CA VAL A 370 3.12 -11.55 -15.05
C VAL A 370 3.79 -12.42 -13.98
N GLU A 371 4.22 -13.60 -14.36
CA GLU A 371 5.19 -14.39 -13.59
C GLU A 371 6.51 -13.62 -13.60
N LEU A 372 6.84 -12.97 -12.50
CA LEU A 372 8.18 -12.46 -12.25
C LEU A 372 9.00 -13.58 -11.58
N GLY A 373 9.89 -14.17 -12.35
CA GLY A 373 10.88 -15.16 -11.89
C GLY A 373 12.00 -14.53 -11.04
#